data_84b7c5ea0d19cf0ab4db692357682321
#
_entry.id   84b7c5ea0d19cf0ab4db692357682321
#
_cell.length_a   1.000
_cell.length_b   1.000
_cell.length_c   1.000
_cell.angle_alpha   90.00
_cell.angle_beta   90.00
_cell.angle_gamma   90.00
#
_symmetry.space_group_name_H-M   'P 1'
#
loop_
_entity.id
_entity.type
_entity.pdbx_description
1 polymer ?
#
loop_
_entity_poly.entity_id
_entity_poly.type
_entity_poly.pdbx_seq_one_letter_code
_entity_poly.pdbx_strand_id
1 'polypeptide(L)'
;MQRKAIAALMISLLLLSACGHGAGEQTFEAFRDTLTGKLVTVTAQVRVQRGDTVTDYTLTCHELPDCYDLTVTAPEQAAGVTAHLRDGASTLAFDDIILPAGDLNGAGLTPLTALPDVVQAIRSGYVDLTWTEDGLQVVQLITDDHTAVRLYLDGTVPQCAELSVDDTLCLRCTMENWNLEQGSMNDESQDPNLGRDQSQ
;
A
#
# COMPACT_ATOMS: atom_id res chain seq x y z
N MET A 1 -22.58 50.08 -21.90
CA MET A 1 -23.01 48.69 -21.60
C MET A 1 -21.91 47.64 -21.89
N GLN A 2 -21.10 47.78 -22.94
CA GLN A 2 -20.02 46.82 -23.32
C GLN A 2 -18.95 46.61 -22.25
N ARG A 3 -18.48 47.66 -21.56
CA ARG A 3 -17.44 47.55 -20.52
C ARG A 3 -17.85 46.72 -19.30
N LYS A 4 -19.13 46.72 -18.92
CA LYS A 4 -19.66 45.90 -17.81
C LYS A 4 -19.80 44.44 -18.20
N ALA A 5 -20.11 44.14 -19.48
CA ALA A 5 -20.19 42.77 -20.00
C ALA A 5 -18.81 42.12 -20.10
N ILE A 6 -17.77 42.87 -20.49
CA ILE A 6 -16.37 42.38 -20.56
C ILE A 6 -15.84 42.09 -19.15
N ALA A 7 -16.14 42.93 -18.15
CA ALA A 7 -15.73 42.69 -16.76
C ALA A 7 -16.41 41.43 -16.17
N ALA A 8 -17.70 41.22 -16.45
CA ALA A 8 -18.42 40.02 -16.00
C ALA A 8 -17.88 38.76 -16.68
N LEU A 9 -17.49 38.79 -17.95
CA LEU A 9 -16.90 37.68 -18.68
C LEU A 9 -15.52 37.33 -18.13
N MET A 10 -14.68 38.31 -17.80
CA MET A 10 -13.35 38.11 -17.20
C MET A 10 -13.44 37.48 -15.79
N ILE A 11 -14.42 37.88 -14.96
CA ILE A 11 -14.64 37.30 -13.64
C ILE A 11 -15.14 35.87 -13.76
N SER A 12 -15.97 35.54 -14.74
CA SER A 12 -16.42 34.18 -15.01
C SER A 12 -15.31 33.25 -15.47
N LEU A 13 -14.33 33.78 -16.26
CA LEU A 13 -13.15 32.98 -16.69
C LEU A 13 -12.18 32.70 -15.53
N LEU A 14 -12.08 33.57 -14.54
CA LEU A 14 -11.23 33.40 -13.36
C LEU A 14 -11.79 32.34 -12.38
N LEU A 15 -13.08 32.05 -12.42
CA LEU A 15 -13.70 31.01 -11.59
C LEU A 15 -13.57 29.60 -12.17
N LEU A 16 -13.19 29.46 -13.45
CA LEU A 16 -12.98 28.19 -14.12
C LEU A 16 -11.55 27.65 -14.00
N SER A 17 -10.62 28.44 -13.48
CA SER A 17 -9.22 28.00 -13.27
C SER A 17 -8.96 27.34 -11.90
N ALA A 18 -10.00 27.03 -11.12
CA ALA A 18 -9.88 26.23 -9.89
C ALA A 18 -9.94 24.72 -10.17
N CYS A 19 -9.31 24.24 -11.25
CA CYS A 19 -8.87 22.84 -11.37
C CYS A 19 -7.56 22.67 -10.61
N GLY A 20 -7.58 22.94 -9.30
CA GLY A 20 -6.56 22.45 -8.38
C GLY A 20 -6.92 21.00 -8.02
N HIS A 21 -5.94 20.15 -7.83
CA HIS A 21 -6.08 18.87 -7.17
C HIS A 21 -7.04 19.01 -5.98
N GLY A 22 -8.04 18.12 -5.87
CA GLY A 22 -9.05 18.23 -4.82
C GLY A 22 -8.39 18.21 -3.43
N ALA A 23 -9.00 18.84 -2.43
CA ALA A 23 -8.45 18.86 -1.06
C ALA A 23 -8.15 17.44 -0.55
N GLY A 24 -8.92 16.45 -0.98
CA GLY A 24 -8.71 15.03 -0.68
C GLY A 24 -7.41 14.48 -1.26
N GLU A 25 -7.07 14.83 -2.49
CA GLU A 25 -5.83 14.40 -3.13
C GLU A 25 -4.61 15.01 -2.43
N GLN A 26 -4.65 16.29 -2.10
CA GLN A 26 -3.56 16.95 -1.36
C GLN A 26 -3.33 16.33 0.03
N THR A 27 -4.41 15.96 0.73
CA THR A 27 -4.31 15.27 2.03
C THR A 27 -3.68 13.89 1.86
N PHE A 28 -4.06 13.17 0.81
CA PHE A 28 -3.48 11.86 0.51
C PHE A 28 -2.00 11.97 0.13
N GLU A 29 -1.61 12.94 -0.69
CA GLU A 29 -0.20 13.13 -1.04
C GLU A 29 0.64 13.50 0.20
N ALA A 30 0.12 14.32 1.10
CA ALA A 30 0.78 14.60 2.37
C ALA A 30 0.94 13.33 3.24
N PHE A 31 -0.05 12.44 3.24
CA PHE A 31 0.07 11.12 3.88
C PHE A 31 1.12 10.26 3.18
N ARG A 32 1.09 10.14 1.86
CA ARG A 32 2.07 9.41 1.04
C ARG A 32 3.50 9.87 1.33
N ASP A 33 3.71 11.18 1.46
CA ASP A 33 5.01 11.77 1.79
C ASP A 33 5.54 11.31 3.15
N THR A 34 4.65 10.99 4.11
CA THR A 34 5.08 10.45 5.42
C THR A 34 5.74 9.09 5.34
N LEU A 35 5.50 8.33 4.25
CA LEU A 35 6.08 7.01 4.00
C LEU A 35 7.48 7.09 3.37
N THR A 36 7.89 8.29 2.89
CA THR A 36 9.19 8.46 2.23
C THR A 36 10.34 8.14 3.17
N GLY A 37 11.21 7.21 2.77
CA GLY A 37 12.36 6.75 3.56
C GLY A 37 11.99 5.92 4.80
N LYS A 38 10.73 5.49 4.91
CA LYS A 38 10.28 4.64 6.02
C LYS A 38 9.76 3.31 5.48
N LEU A 39 9.81 2.30 6.33
CA LEU A 39 9.25 0.97 6.12
C LEU A 39 7.94 0.86 6.88
N VAL A 40 6.98 0.12 6.31
CA VAL A 40 5.64 -0.07 6.88
C VAL A 40 5.58 -1.41 7.60
N THR A 41 5.06 -1.39 8.83
CA THR A 41 4.60 -2.60 9.52
C THR A 41 3.10 -2.47 9.72
N VAL A 42 2.33 -3.42 9.18
CA VAL A 42 0.87 -3.41 9.26
C VAL A 42 0.32 -4.75 9.72
N THR A 43 -0.64 -4.71 10.65
CA THR A 43 -1.48 -5.86 11.01
C THR A 43 -2.90 -5.57 10.58
N ALA A 44 -3.53 -6.52 9.90
CA ALA A 44 -4.88 -6.36 9.40
C ALA A 44 -5.65 -7.68 9.35
N GLN A 45 -6.97 -7.56 9.49
CA GLN A 45 -7.89 -8.62 9.10
C GLN A 45 -8.14 -8.54 7.60
N VAL A 46 -7.80 -9.59 6.87
CA VAL A 46 -7.99 -9.71 5.42
C VAL A 46 -9.16 -10.64 5.13
N ARG A 47 -10.24 -10.08 4.65
CA ARG A 47 -11.44 -10.81 4.22
C ARG A 47 -11.35 -11.15 2.75
N VAL A 48 -11.53 -12.42 2.44
CA VAL A 48 -11.56 -12.96 1.08
C VAL A 48 -12.96 -13.49 0.78
N GLN A 49 -13.53 -13.06 -0.32
CA GLN A 49 -14.78 -13.63 -0.81
C GLN A 49 -14.52 -14.43 -2.09
N ARG A 50 -14.88 -15.73 -2.07
CA ARG A 50 -14.85 -16.59 -3.25
C ARG A 50 -16.23 -17.24 -3.43
N GLY A 51 -17.01 -16.72 -4.36
CA GLY A 51 -18.40 -17.13 -4.53
C GLY A 51 -19.19 -16.87 -3.23
N ASP A 52 -19.80 -17.91 -2.68
CA ASP A 52 -20.58 -17.84 -1.43
C ASP A 52 -19.72 -18.05 -0.16
N THR A 53 -18.44 -18.30 -0.31
CA THR A 53 -17.53 -18.54 0.83
C THR A 53 -16.79 -17.26 1.19
N VAL A 54 -16.85 -16.90 2.47
CA VAL A 54 -16.07 -15.80 3.06
C VAL A 54 -15.10 -16.40 4.07
N THR A 55 -13.84 -16.00 3.96
CA THR A 55 -12.79 -16.41 4.91
C THR A 55 -12.05 -15.15 5.38
N ASP A 56 -11.89 -15.04 6.69
CA ASP A 56 -11.12 -13.97 7.32
C ASP A 56 -9.75 -14.51 7.77
N TYR A 57 -8.70 -13.78 7.42
CA TYR A 57 -7.32 -14.03 7.86
C TYR A 57 -6.85 -12.85 8.69
N THR A 58 -6.08 -13.07 9.74
CA THR A 58 -5.31 -12.01 10.39
C THR A 58 -3.85 -12.18 9.98
N LEU A 59 -3.29 -11.12 9.43
CA LEU A 59 -1.93 -11.09 8.88
C LEU A 59 -1.16 -9.91 9.47
N THR A 60 0.13 -10.15 9.75
CA THR A 60 1.09 -9.08 9.97
C THR A 60 2.05 -9.05 8.79
N CYS A 61 2.27 -7.89 8.23
CA CYS A 61 3.18 -7.63 7.13
C CYS A 61 4.26 -6.65 7.59
N HIS A 62 5.51 -7.00 7.40
CA HIS A 62 6.67 -6.14 7.59
C HIS A 62 7.29 -5.86 6.23
N GLU A 63 7.30 -4.60 5.84
CA GLU A 63 8.03 -4.16 4.66
C GLU A 63 9.53 -4.13 4.97
N LEU A 64 10.33 -4.63 4.05
CA LEU A 64 11.78 -4.59 4.06
C LEU A 64 12.28 -3.84 2.82
N PRO A 65 13.56 -3.47 2.69
CA PRO A 65 14.03 -2.67 1.55
C PRO A 65 13.76 -3.27 0.17
N ASP A 66 13.71 -4.59 0.03
CA ASP A 66 13.56 -5.31 -1.23
C ASP A 66 12.57 -6.49 -1.19
N CYS A 67 11.78 -6.60 -0.12
CA CYS A 67 10.82 -7.69 0.05
C CYS A 67 9.79 -7.37 1.14
N TYR A 68 8.86 -8.29 1.36
CA TYR A 68 7.89 -8.26 2.46
C TYR A 68 7.93 -9.57 3.22
N ASP A 69 7.92 -9.49 4.54
CA ASP A 69 7.72 -10.63 5.43
C ASP A 69 6.31 -10.62 5.99
N LEU A 70 5.59 -11.72 5.80
CA LEU A 70 4.22 -11.88 6.30
C LEU A 70 4.14 -13.04 7.27
N THR A 71 3.27 -12.88 8.26
CA THR A 71 2.91 -13.93 9.22
C THR A 71 1.39 -14.00 9.33
N VAL A 72 0.83 -15.20 9.13
CA VAL A 72 -0.58 -15.47 9.37
C VAL A 72 -0.77 -15.82 10.84
N THR A 73 -1.66 -15.12 11.54
CA THR A 73 -1.97 -15.37 12.95
C THR A 73 -3.35 -15.97 13.16
N ALA A 74 -4.25 -15.82 12.19
CA ALA A 74 -5.59 -16.44 12.18
C ALA A 74 -6.03 -16.72 10.73
N PRO A 75 -6.90 -17.72 10.50
CA PRO A 75 -7.49 -18.65 11.48
C PRO A 75 -6.48 -19.71 11.97
N GLU A 76 -6.83 -20.47 13.02
CA GLU A 76 -5.94 -21.47 13.65
C GLU A 76 -5.33 -22.46 12.65
N GLN A 77 -6.09 -22.85 11.62
CA GLN A 77 -5.63 -23.80 10.58
C GLN A 77 -4.52 -23.24 9.68
N ALA A 78 -4.35 -21.90 9.63
CA ALA A 78 -3.33 -21.24 8.84
C ALA A 78 -2.33 -20.48 9.72
N ALA A 79 -2.57 -20.41 11.03
CA ALA A 79 -1.69 -19.72 11.97
C ALA A 79 -0.28 -20.34 11.97
N GLY A 80 0.75 -19.48 11.93
CA GLY A 80 2.14 -19.89 11.84
C GLY A 80 2.67 -20.01 10.40
N VAL A 81 1.82 -19.91 9.37
CA VAL A 81 2.31 -19.75 8.00
C VAL A 81 3.02 -18.42 7.89
N THR A 82 4.22 -18.42 7.36
CA THR A 82 4.98 -17.23 7.01
C THR A 82 5.25 -17.20 5.52
N ALA A 83 5.32 -15.99 4.96
CA ALA A 83 5.68 -15.76 3.57
C ALA A 83 6.78 -14.71 3.49
N HIS A 84 7.81 -14.99 2.72
CA HIS A 84 8.82 -14.03 2.33
C HIS A 84 8.60 -13.70 0.86
N LEU A 85 8.06 -12.51 0.57
CA LEU A 85 7.69 -12.10 -0.78
C LEU A 85 8.77 -11.22 -1.39
N ARG A 86 9.42 -11.76 -2.42
CA ARG A 86 10.39 -11.05 -3.25
C ARG A 86 10.03 -11.29 -4.71
N ASP A 87 10.31 -10.32 -5.56
CA ASP A 87 10.06 -10.44 -7.00
C ASP A 87 10.68 -11.71 -7.58
N GLY A 88 9.83 -12.57 -8.16
CA GLY A 88 10.20 -13.82 -8.81
C GLY A 88 10.75 -14.93 -7.91
N ALA A 89 10.90 -14.72 -6.60
CA ALA A 89 11.58 -15.66 -5.72
C ALA A 89 10.94 -15.80 -4.32
N SER A 90 9.61 -15.73 -4.24
CA SER A 90 8.89 -15.86 -2.97
C SER A 90 9.01 -17.26 -2.36
N THR A 91 8.96 -17.31 -1.04
CA THR A 91 8.93 -18.57 -0.27
C THR A 91 7.80 -18.57 0.75
N LEU A 92 7.27 -19.75 1.04
CA LEU A 92 6.32 -19.99 2.12
C LEU A 92 6.99 -20.93 3.13
N ALA A 93 6.76 -20.70 4.42
CA ALA A 93 7.23 -21.60 5.47
C ALA A 93 6.12 -21.91 6.46
N PHE A 94 6.13 -23.16 6.95
CA PHE A 94 5.25 -23.65 7.99
C PHE A 94 5.90 -24.87 8.67
N ASP A 95 5.93 -24.91 10.00
CA ASP A 95 6.50 -26.01 10.79
C ASP A 95 7.90 -26.45 10.29
N ASP A 96 8.85 -25.52 10.16
CA ASP A 96 10.22 -25.74 9.65
C ASP A 96 10.32 -26.23 8.18
N ILE A 97 9.20 -26.33 7.48
CA ILE A 97 9.18 -26.67 6.06
C ILE A 97 9.15 -25.36 5.25
N ILE A 98 10.16 -25.19 4.38
CA ILE A 98 10.24 -24.03 3.46
C ILE A 98 9.97 -24.53 2.04
N LEU A 99 9.00 -23.89 1.37
CA LEU A 99 8.60 -24.19 0.02
C LEU A 99 8.84 -22.98 -0.89
N PRO A 100 9.52 -23.15 -2.02
CA PRO A 100 9.58 -22.10 -3.03
C PRO A 100 8.16 -21.88 -3.59
N ALA A 101 7.72 -20.64 -3.60
CA ALA A 101 6.40 -20.24 -4.09
C ALA A 101 6.44 -19.49 -5.44
N GLY A 102 7.66 -19.27 -5.97
CA GLY A 102 7.84 -18.57 -7.23
C GLY A 102 7.42 -17.10 -7.14
N ASP A 103 6.77 -16.60 -8.20
CA ASP A 103 6.25 -15.25 -8.24
C ASP A 103 4.81 -15.22 -7.72
N LEU A 104 4.65 -14.95 -6.43
CA LEU A 104 3.32 -14.77 -5.83
C LEU A 104 2.69 -13.42 -6.23
N ASN A 105 3.50 -12.40 -6.53
CA ASN A 105 2.99 -11.10 -6.96
C ASN A 105 2.33 -11.19 -8.35
N GLY A 106 2.86 -12.04 -9.23
CA GLY A 106 2.26 -12.32 -10.55
C GLY A 106 1.06 -13.29 -10.52
N ALA A 107 0.77 -13.92 -9.39
CA ALA A 107 -0.34 -14.89 -9.27
C ALA A 107 -1.73 -14.23 -9.09
N GLY A 108 -1.80 -12.90 -9.06
CA GLY A 108 -3.00 -12.12 -8.78
C GLY A 108 -3.27 -11.95 -7.29
N LEU A 109 -4.41 -11.32 -6.94
CA LEU A 109 -4.75 -10.99 -5.56
C LEU A 109 -4.97 -12.26 -4.72
N THR A 110 -4.18 -12.38 -3.66
CA THR A 110 -4.25 -13.44 -2.67
C THR A 110 -4.27 -12.83 -1.25
N PRO A 111 -4.70 -13.55 -0.21
CA PRO A 111 -4.58 -13.04 1.16
C PRO A 111 -3.15 -12.62 1.53
N LEU A 112 -2.14 -13.33 1.02
CA LEU A 112 -0.72 -13.06 1.33
C LEU A 112 -0.18 -11.83 0.58
N THR A 113 -0.68 -11.52 -0.61
CA THR A 113 -0.25 -10.34 -1.37
C THR A 113 -1.04 -9.08 -1.02
N ALA A 114 -2.19 -9.22 -0.34
CA ALA A 114 -3.12 -8.12 -0.09
C ALA A 114 -2.48 -6.91 0.61
N LEU A 115 -1.71 -7.12 1.68
CA LEU A 115 -1.07 -6.03 2.43
C LEU A 115 0.12 -5.41 1.67
N PRO A 116 1.03 -6.20 1.06
CA PRO A 116 2.02 -5.68 0.12
C PRO A 116 1.41 -4.85 -1.01
N ASP A 117 0.33 -5.33 -1.64
CA ASP A 117 -0.35 -4.62 -2.73
C ASP A 117 -0.94 -3.29 -2.26
N VAL A 118 -1.51 -3.24 -1.03
CA VAL A 118 -1.99 -1.99 -0.41
C VAL A 118 -0.82 -1.02 -0.18
N VAL A 119 0.30 -1.48 0.41
CA VAL A 119 1.47 -0.62 0.66
C VAL A 119 2.03 -0.09 -0.66
N GLN A 120 2.15 -0.95 -1.67
CA GLN A 120 2.63 -0.57 -2.99
C GLN A 120 1.68 0.42 -3.69
N ALA A 121 0.36 0.22 -3.59
CA ALA A 121 -0.64 1.15 -4.12
C ALA A 121 -0.53 2.52 -3.47
N ILE A 122 -0.34 2.58 -2.14
CA ILE A 122 -0.13 3.84 -1.44
C ILE A 122 1.14 4.54 -1.94
N ARG A 123 2.24 3.80 -2.15
CA ARG A 123 3.53 4.37 -2.57
C ARG A 123 3.52 4.87 -4.01
N SER A 124 2.94 4.12 -4.94
CA SER A 124 3.12 4.36 -6.38
C SER A 124 1.84 4.35 -7.20
N GLY A 125 0.68 4.00 -6.62
CA GLY A 125 -0.59 3.99 -7.32
C GLY A 125 -0.99 5.39 -7.79
N TYR A 126 -1.62 5.47 -8.96
CA TYR A 126 -2.20 6.71 -9.48
C TYR A 126 -3.51 7.05 -8.76
N VAL A 127 -3.64 8.28 -8.29
CA VAL A 127 -4.89 8.75 -7.67
C VAL A 127 -5.91 9.02 -8.78
N ASP A 128 -6.94 8.20 -8.83
CA ASP A 128 -8.05 8.34 -9.80
C ASP A 128 -9.16 9.22 -9.25
N LEU A 129 -9.65 8.91 -8.05
CA LEU A 129 -10.75 9.61 -7.40
C LEU A 129 -10.50 9.80 -5.90
N THR A 130 -11.04 10.89 -5.36
CA THR A 130 -11.11 11.10 -3.90
C THR A 130 -12.50 11.60 -3.51
N TRP A 131 -13.04 11.08 -2.39
CA TRP A 131 -14.32 11.52 -1.82
C TRP A 131 -14.33 11.30 -0.31
N THR A 132 -15.44 11.65 0.33
CA THR A 132 -15.67 11.35 1.76
C THR A 132 -16.85 10.40 1.88
N GLU A 133 -16.69 9.35 2.68
CA GLU A 133 -17.71 8.34 2.97
C GLU A 133 -17.66 8.00 4.45
N ASP A 134 -18.80 8.07 5.14
CA ASP A 134 -18.93 7.82 6.58
C ASP A 134 -17.92 8.56 7.47
N GLY A 135 -17.52 9.77 7.06
CA GLY A 135 -16.55 10.60 7.77
C GLY A 135 -15.09 10.26 7.48
N LEU A 136 -14.81 9.22 6.71
CA LEU A 136 -13.48 8.85 6.25
C LEU A 136 -13.18 9.48 4.89
N GLN A 137 -11.95 9.84 4.67
CA GLN A 137 -11.48 10.17 3.34
C GLN A 137 -11.23 8.87 2.57
N VAL A 138 -11.83 8.76 1.38
CA VAL A 138 -11.61 7.63 0.49
C VAL A 138 -10.77 8.08 -0.69
N VAL A 139 -9.77 7.28 -1.02
CA VAL A 139 -8.88 7.49 -2.16
C VAL A 139 -8.90 6.23 -3.02
N GLN A 140 -9.27 6.36 -4.28
CA GLN A 140 -9.16 5.29 -5.27
C GLN A 140 -7.81 5.39 -5.97
N LEU A 141 -7.03 4.35 -5.85
CA LEU A 141 -5.70 4.20 -6.45
C LEU A 141 -5.76 3.15 -7.55
N ILE A 142 -5.21 3.45 -8.71
CA ILE A 142 -5.05 2.51 -9.82
C ILE A 142 -3.60 2.05 -9.82
N THR A 143 -3.38 0.75 -9.76
CA THR A 143 -2.05 0.13 -9.76
C THR A 143 -1.64 -0.40 -11.13
N ASP A 144 -2.62 -0.90 -11.89
CA ASP A 144 -2.50 -1.37 -13.27
C ASP A 144 -3.84 -1.29 -14.00
N ASP A 145 -3.92 -1.75 -15.24
CA ASP A 145 -5.13 -1.64 -16.08
C ASP A 145 -6.37 -2.37 -15.50
N HIS A 146 -6.18 -3.27 -14.54
CA HIS A 146 -7.23 -4.13 -14.02
C HIS A 146 -7.44 -3.99 -12.52
N THR A 147 -6.42 -3.52 -11.78
CA THR A 147 -6.41 -3.53 -10.31
C THR A 147 -6.58 -2.14 -9.73
N ALA A 148 -7.55 -1.99 -8.85
CA ALA A 148 -7.79 -0.78 -8.08
C ALA A 148 -7.78 -1.06 -6.59
N VAL A 149 -7.25 -0.10 -5.81
CA VAL A 149 -7.27 -0.09 -4.35
C VAL A 149 -8.04 1.13 -3.87
N ARG A 150 -9.11 0.92 -3.10
CA ARG A 150 -9.80 1.98 -2.35
C ARG A 150 -9.26 2.01 -0.94
N LEU A 151 -8.61 3.10 -0.58
CA LEU A 151 -8.05 3.32 0.75
C LEU A 151 -8.95 4.26 1.54
N TYR A 152 -9.34 3.86 2.74
CA TYR A 152 -10.16 4.63 3.68
C TYR A 152 -9.26 5.15 4.80
N LEU A 153 -9.21 6.47 4.97
CA LEU A 153 -8.33 7.18 5.89
C LEU A 153 -9.13 7.95 6.95
N ASP A 154 -8.75 7.83 8.22
CA ASP A 154 -9.10 8.77 9.27
C ASP A 154 -7.90 9.72 9.48
N GLY A 155 -8.00 10.92 8.93
CA GLY A 155 -6.86 11.81 8.82
C GLY A 155 -5.73 11.19 7.98
N THR A 156 -4.64 10.81 8.64
CA THR A 156 -3.48 10.13 8.03
C THR A 156 -3.34 8.67 8.44
N VAL A 157 -4.37 8.08 9.05
CA VAL A 157 -4.34 6.71 9.54
C VAL A 157 -5.20 5.82 8.66
N PRO A 158 -4.62 4.84 7.94
CA PRO A 158 -5.38 3.85 7.19
C PRO A 158 -6.30 3.03 8.10
N GLN A 159 -7.58 2.96 7.79
CA GLN A 159 -8.59 2.19 8.51
C GLN A 159 -8.96 0.91 7.77
N CYS A 160 -9.10 1.03 6.45
CA CYS A 160 -9.50 -0.06 5.59
C CYS A 160 -8.94 0.12 4.19
N ALA A 161 -8.71 -0.99 3.49
CA ALA A 161 -8.44 -1.01 2.06
C ALA A 161 -9.30 -2.08 1.37
N GLU A 162 -9.81 -1.77 0.20
CA GLU A 162 -10.54 -2.69 -0.66
C GLU A 162 -9.77 -2.86 -1.97
N LEU A 163 -9.48 -4.10 -2.34
CA LEU A 163 -8.77 -4.44 -3.56
C LEU A 163 -9.75 -5.07 -4.55
N SER A 164 -9.83 -4.49 -5.73
CA SER A 164 -10.74 -4.93 -6.80
C SER A 164 -9.96 -5.25 -8.07
N VAL A 165 -10.44 -6.25 -8.80
CA VAL A 165 -9.98 -6.59 -10.15
C VAL A 165 -11.15 -6.48 -11.11
N ASP A 166 -11.00 -5.72 -12.20
CA ASP A 166 -12.07 -5.45 -13.16
C ASP A 166 -13.37 -4.99 -12.47
N ASP A 167 -13.25 -4.02 -11.55
CA ASP A 167 -14.33 -3.47 -10.72
C ASP A 167 -15.02 -4.49 -9.77
N THR A 168 -14.49 -5.70 -9.67
CA THR A 168 -15.00 -6.71 -8.75
C THR A 168 -14.18 -6.72 -7.47
N LEU A 169 -14.85 -6.47 -6.33
CA LEU A 169 -14.22 -6.54 -5.00
C LEU A 169 -13.75 -7.98 -4.72
N CYS A 170 -12.45 -8.15 -4.52
CA CYS A 170 -11.81 -9.44 -4.24
C CYS A 170 -11.40 -9.58 -2.78
N LEU A 171 -10.82 -8.53 -2.20
CA LEU A 171 -10.26 -8.53 -0.86
C LEU A 171 -10.62 -7.24 -0.12
N ARG A 172 -10.84 -7.36 1.19
CA ARG A 172 -11.00 -6.23 2.09
C ARG A 172 -10.06 -6.39 3.27
N CYS A 173 -9.21 -5.40 3.50
CA CYS A 173 -8.25 -5.34 4.60
C CYS A 173 -8.74 -4.33 5.62
N THR A 174 -9.07 -4.76 6.84
CA THR A 174 -9.37 -3.87 7.96
C THR A 174 -8.12 -3.75 8.80
N MET A 175 -7.56 -2.53 8.90
CA MET A 175 -6.30 -2.29 9.59
C MET A 175 -6.51 -2.31 11.10
N GLU A 176 -5.72 -3.12 11.82
CA GLU A 176 -5.69 -3.16 13.28
C GLU A 176 -4.51 -2.34 13.81
N ASN A 177 -3.41 -2.32 13.06
CA ASN A 177 -2.22 -1.58 13.42
C ASN A 177 -1.51 -1.10 12.14
N TRP A 178 -0.97 0.15 12.18
CA TRP A 178 -0.21 0.75 11.11
C TRP A 178 0.96 1.53 11.69
N ASN A 179 2.18 1.06 11.50
CA ASN A 179 3.40 1.67 12.02
C ASN A 179 4.37 2.01 10.90
N LEU A 180 5.09 3.11 11.08
CA LEU A 180 6.17 3.54 10.20
C LEU A 180 7.49 3.48 10.97
N GLU A 181 8.46 2.76 10.43
CA GLU A 181 9.80 2.62 11.00
C GLU A 181 10.83 3.30 10.09
N GLN A 182 11.91 3.82 10.64
CA GLN A 182 13.01 4.36 9.84
C GLN A 182 13.66 3.22 9.07
N GLY A 183 13.69 3.33 7.73
CA GLY A 183 14.47 2.42 6.91
C GLY A 183 15.95 2.61 7.25
N SER A 184 16.57 1.67 7.96
CA SER A 184 18.03 1.70 8.12
C SER A 184 18.64 1.33 6.77
N MET A 185 19.11 2.33 6.03
CA MET A 185 20.15 2.09 5.04
C MET A 185 21.38 1.64 5.83
N ASN A 186 21.63 0.34 5.81
CA ASN A 186 22.91 -0.16 6.28
C ASN A 186 23.96 0.43 5.35
N ASP A 187 24.66 1.45 5.83
CA ASP A 187 25.93 1.93 5.26
C ASP A 187 26.98 0.83 5.52
N GLU A 188 26.89 -0.25 4.75
CA GLU A 188 27.87 -1.34 4.73
C GLU A 188 29.04 -0.96 3.84
N SER A 189 29.67 0.18 4.14
CA SER A 189 30.93 0.61 3.53
C SER A 189 31.88 1.22 4.55
N GLN A 190 32.09 0.51 5.66
CA GLN A 190 33.34 0.68 6.45
C GLN A 190 33.94 -0.70 6.68
N ASP A 191 34.62 -1.22 5.66
CA ASP A 191 35.66 -2.22 5.86
C ASP A 191 36.91 -1.52 6.45
N PRO A 192 37.19 -1.66 7.75
CA PRO A 192 38.33 -0.99 8.38
C PRO A 192 39.68 -1.69 8.10
N ASN A 193 39.73 -2.61 7.12
CA ASN A 193 40.91 -3.48 6.94
C ASN A 193 41.70 -3.30 5.64
N LEU A 194 41.55 -2.14 4.94
CA LEU A 194 42.40 -1.77 3.80
C LEU A 194 43.51 -0.79 4.24
N GLY A 195 44.39 -1.22 5.13
CA GLY A 195 45.49 -0.37 5.55
C GLY A 195 46.49 -1.01 6.52
N ARG A 196 47.06 -2.15 6.16
CA ARG A 196 48.35 -2.60 6.74
C ARG A 196 48.88 -3.80 5.97
N ASP A 197 49.63 -3.53 4.93
CA ASP A 197 50.86 -4.26 4.70
C ASP A 197 51.64 -3.61 3.55
N GLN A 198 52.49 -2.64 3.87
CA GLN A 198 53.68 -2.30 3.09
C GLN A 198 54.73 -1.75 4.08
N SER A 199 55.53 -2.63 4.62
CA SER A 199 56.91 -2.34 5.05
C SER A 199 57.57 -3.60 5.60
N GLN A 200 58.26 -4.34 4.84
CA GLN A 200 59.65 -4.82 5.02
C GLN A 200 60.04 -5.72 3.85
#